data_4d114fc147d57228f840284ffab7e806
#
_entry.id   4d114fc147d57228f840284ffab7e806
#
_cell.length_a   1.000
_cell.length_b   1.000
_cell.length_c   1.000
_cell.angle_alpha   90.00
_cell.angle_beta   90.00
_cell.angle_gamma   90.00
#
_symmetry.space_group_name_H-M   'P 1'
#
loop_
_entity.id
_entity.type
_entity.pdbx_description
1 polymer ?
#
loop_
_entity_poly.entity_id
_entity_poly.type
_entity_poly.pdbx_seq_one_letter_code
_entity_poly.pdbx_strand_id
1 'polypeptide(L)'
;PVPVEVYSQTFFKSNPTPSVFEALEIVNGVRPQLNCNVCSTGDIHINGQEGSYTMILIDGLPIVSGLSTVYGLSGIPQALIDRVEIVKGPASTLYGSEAIGGVINLITKVPENTSKISFDSFVSGWGESNTDLGYRYNISDNSTGLLGINYYNFSNPIDNNEDGFTDL
;
A
#
# COMPACT_ATOMS: atom_id res chain seq x y z
N PRO A 1 -14.52 3.87 22.28
CA PRO A 1 -13.34 3.34 21.62
C PRO A 1 -13.69 3.11 20.15
N VAL A 2 -12.86 3.66 19.27
CA VAL A 2 -12.99 3.42 17.82
C VAL A 2 -12.30 2.09 17.53
N PRO A 3 -12.96 1.13 16.87
CA PRO A 3 -12.33 -0.14 16.55
C PRO A 3 -11.18 0.06 15.54
N VAL A 4 -10.04 -0.58 15.82
CA VAL A 4 -8.90 -0.65 14.91
C VAL A 4 -8.88 -2.05 14.31
N GLU A 5 -8.93 -2.14 13.00
CA GLU A 5 -8.72 -3.39 12.28
C GLU A 5 -7.23 -3.52 11.92
N VAL A 6 -6.66 -4.69 12.13
CA VAL A 6 -5.24 -4.96 11.88
C VAL A 6 -5.10 -6.05 10.83
N TYR A 7 -4.42 -5.74 9.75
CA TYR A 7 -4.18 -6.64 8.63
C TYR A 7 -2.68 -6.95 8.51
N SER A 8 -2.32 -8.20 8.72
CA SER A 8 -0.93 -8.65 8.65
C SER A 8 -0.44 -8.80 7.21
N GLN A 9 0.87 -8.85 7.02
CA GLN A 9 1.46 -9.16 5.72
C GLN A 9 0.94 -10.49 5.14
N THR A 10 0.68 -11.49 5.98
CA THR A 10 0.14 -12.78 5.53
C THR A 10 -1.26 -12.64 4.91
N PHE A 11 -2.08 -11.73 5.44
CA PHE A 11 -3.40 -11.43 4.86
C PHE A 11 -3.26 -10.90 3.42
N PHE A 12 -2.36 -9.94 3.20
CA PHE A 12 -2.15 -9.38 1.85
C PHE A 12 -1.53 -10.38 0.89
N LYS A 13 -0.64 -11.26 1.37
CA LYS A 13 -0.05 -12.33 0.55
C LYS A 13 -1.06 -13.38 0.08
N SER A 14 -2.23 -13.47 0.71
CA SER A 14 -3.31 -14.37 0.24
C SER A 14 -3.94 -13.89 -1.08
N ASN A 15 -3.79 -12.61 -1.41
CA ASN A 15 -4.20 -12.02 -2.67
C ASN A 15 -3.05 -11.11 -3.18
N PRO A 16 -2.04 -11.68 -3.85
CA PRO A 16 -0.87 -10.92 -4.30
C PRO A 16 -1.25 -9.80 -5.25
N THR A 17 -0.75 -8.60 -4.97
CA THR A 17 -0.96 -7.39 -5.76
C THR A 17 0.36 -6.64 -5.91
N PRO A 18 0.52 -5.82 -6.95
CA PRO A 18 1.77 -5.08 -7.20
C PRO A 18 2.12 -4.07 -6.11
N SER A 19 1.12 -3.52 -5.42
CA SER A 19 1.31 -2.44 -4.45
C SER A 19 0.44 -2.60 -3.21
N VAL A 20 0.79 -1.90 -2.14
CA VAL A 20 -0.05 -1.80 -0.94
C VAL A 20 -1.38 -1.12 -1.24
N PHE A 21 -1.40 -0.17 -2.18
CA PHE A 21 -2.61 0.51 -2.62
C PHE A 21 -3.66 -0.48 -3.14
N GLU A 22 -3.28 -1.33 -4.08
CA GLU A 22 -4.17 -2.36 -4.64
C GLU A 22 -4.51 -3.44 -3.61
N ALA A 23 -3.56 -3.80 -2.75
CA ALA A 23 -3.78 -4.78 -1.70
C ALA A 23 -4.92 -4.40 -0.74
N LEU A 24 -5.19 -3.12 -0.57
CA LEU A 24 -6.30 -2.63 0.26
C LEU A 24 -7.69 -2.90 -0.34
N GLU A 25 -7.80 -3.28 -1.61
CA GLU A 25 -9.09 -3.59 -2.24
C GLU A 25 -9.80 -4.79 -1.59
N ILE A 26 -9.03 -5.74 -1.02
CA ILE A 26 -9.61 -6.89 -0.32
C ILE A 26 -10.14 -6.56 1.09
N VAL A 27 -9.93 -5.34 1.56
CA VAL A 27 -10.37 -4.89 2.88
C VAL A 27 -11.82 -4.37 2.80
N ASN A 28 -12.71 -4.98 3.56
CA ASN A 28 -14.11 -4.57 3.59
C ASN A 28 -14.27 -3.09 3.89
N GLY A 29 -15.06 -2.37 3.07
CA GLY A 29 -15.34 -0.94 3.25
C GLY A 29 -14.17 0.00 2.92
N VAL A 30 -13.07 -0.53 2.40
CA VAL A 30 -11.96 0.24 1.84
C VAL A 30 -11.97 0.06 0.34
N ARG A 31 -11.91 1.14 -0.41
CA ARG A 31 -11.96 1.12 -1.87
C ARG A 31 -10.88 2.02 -2.45
N PRO A 32 -9.75 1.47 -2.87
CA PRO A 32 -8.80 2.16 -3.71
C PRO A 32 -9.45 2.53 -5.04
N GLN A 33 -9.27 3.76 -5.49
CA GLN A 33 -9.78 4.25 -6.76
C GLN A 33 -8.67 4.98 -7.51
N LEU A 34 -8.35 4.52 -8.70
CA LEU A 34 -7.40 5.22 -9.58
C LEU A 34 -8.09 6.43 -10.21
N ASN A 35 -7.51 7.61 -10.04
CA ASN A 35 -8.00 8.86 -10.62
C ASN A 35 -7.36 9.14 -11.97
N CYS A 36 -6.15 8.64 -12.20
CA CYS A 36 -5.41 8.77 -13.44
C CYS A 36 -4.57 7.52 -13.69
N ASN A 37 -4.93 6.72 -14.69
CA ASN A 37 -4.20 5.51 -15.04
C ASN A 37 -2.77 5.79 -15.54
N VAL A 38 -2.58 6.88 -16.29
CA VAL A 38 -1.27 7.25 -16.85
C VAL A 38 -0.32 7.73 -15.76
N CYS A 39 -0.86 8.40 -14.72
CA CYS A 39 -0.08 8.97 -13.64
C CYS A 39 0.05 8.02 -12.44
N SER A 40 -0.67 6.88 -12.44
CA SER A 40 -0.80 5.96 -11.31
C SER A 40 -1.21 6.66 -10.01
N THR A 41 -2.07 7.68 -10.13
CA THR A 41 -2.56 8.45 -8.98
C THR A 41 -3.92 7.93 -8.56
N GLY A 42 -4.15 7.81 -7.26
CA GLY A 42 -5.42 7.33 -6.75
C GLY A 42 -5.71 7.78 -5.34
N ASP A 43 -6.96 7.61 -4.96
CA ASP A 43 -7.50 7.89 -3.63
C ASP A 43 -7.99 6.62 -2.97
N ILE A 44 -8.09 6.63 -1.65
CA ILE A 44 -8.69 5.54 -0.91
C ILE A 44 -9.96 6.03 -0.22
N HIS A 45 -11.06 5.43 -0.58
CA HIS A 45 -12.36 5.68 0.01
C HIS A 45 -12.62 4.72 1.16
N ILE A 46 -13.05 5.23 2.32
CA ILE A 46 -13.47 4.41 3.46
C ILE A 46 -14.97 4.60 3.69
N ASN A 47 -15.72 3.51 3.66
CA ASN A 47 -17.19 3.50 3.86
C ASN A 47 -17.93 4.50 2.94
N GLY A 48 -17.44 4.71 1.72
CA GLY A 48 -18.02 5.63 0.75
C GLY A 48 -17.68 7.10 0.96
N GLN A 49 -16.81 7.44 1.94
CA GLN A 49 -16.26 8.78 2.06
C GLN A 49 -15.15 8.99 1.04
N GLU A 50 -15.04 10.19 0.49
CA GLU A 50 -14.01 10.56 -0.48
C GLU A 50 -12.60 10.44 0.10
N GLY A 51 -11.62 10.16 -0.76
CA GLY A 51 -10.23 9.97 -0.40
C GLY A 51 -9.58 11.14 0.34
N SER A 52 -10.05 12.35 0.09
CA SER A 52 -9.63 13.56 0.82
C SER A 52 -9.93 13.52 2.32
N TYR A 53 -10.85 12.65 2.76
CA TYR A 53 -11.20 12.43 4.16
C TYR A 53 -10.56 11.18 4.77
N THR A 54 -9.69 10.51 4.03
CA THR A 54 -8.93 9.36 4.49
C THR A 54 -7.48 9.75 4.74
N MET A 55 -7.09 9.76 6.01
CA MET A 55 -5.72 10.07 6.39
C MET A 55 -4.82 8.85 6.29
N ILE A 56 -3.66 9.02 5.67
CA ILE A 56 -2.65 7.97 5.55
C ILE A 56 -1.45 8.31 6.44
N LEU A 57 -1.06 7.32 7.25
CA LEU A 57 0.07 7.43 8.16
C LEU A 57 1.12 6.36 7.82
N ILE A 58 2.38 6.66 8.11
CA ILE A 58 3.46 5.68 8.20
C ILE A 58 4.02 5.76 9.62
N ASP A 59 3.96 4.65 10.36
CA ASP A 59 4.38 4.56 11.77
C ASP A 59 3.78 5.68 12.65
N GLY A 60 2.50 6.02 12.38
CA GLY A 60 1.78 7.07 13.11
C GLY A 60 2.07 8.50 12.66
N LEU A 61 2.94 8.71 11.67
CA LEU A 61 3.26 10.02 11.12
C LEU A 61 2.48 10.26 9.83
N PRO A 62 1.73 11.38 9.72
CA PRO A 62 0.95 11.66 8.52
C PRO A 62 1.84 11.91 7.31
N ILE A 63 1.49 11.27 6.20
CA ILE A 63 2.05 11.63 4.89
C ILE A 63 1.36 12.92 4.45
N VAL A 64 2.14 13.90 4.02
CA VAL A 64 1.62 15.18 3.54
C VAL A 64 0.65 14.95 2.37
N SER A 65 -0.57 15.45 2.50
CA SER A 65 -1.75 15.12 1.71
C SER A 65 -1.54 15.08 0.18
N GLY A 66 -0.81 16.02 -0.40
CA GLY A 66 -0.58 16.05 -1.84
C GLY A 66 0.30 14.93 -2.39
N LEU A 67 1.21 14.37 -1.56
CA LEU A 67 2.04 13.23 -1.95
C LEU A 67 1.38 11.88 -1.62
N SER A 68 0.52 11.83 -0.62
CA SER A 68 -0.14 10.59 -0.21
C SER A 68 -1.16 10.12 -1.25
N THR A 69 -1.89 11.05 -1.86
CA THR A 69 -2.86 10.75 -2.90
C THR A 69 -2.21 10.42 -4.25
N VAL A 70 -1.02 10.95 -4.51
CA VAL A 70 -0.39 10.82 -5.84
C VAL A 70 0.57 9.63 -5.92
N TYR A 71 1.42 9.42 -4.91
CA TYR A 71 2.48 8.42 -4.97
C TYR A 71 2.66 7.64 -3.66
N GLY A 72 1.88 7.97 -2.62
CA GLY A 72 2.17 7.56 -1.26
C GLY A 72 2.19 6.06 -1.04
N LEU A 73 1.16 5.35 -1.48
CA LEU A 73 1.02 3.93 -1.18
C LEU A 73 1.58 3.01 -2.25
N SER A 74 1.52 3.42 -3.52
CA SER A 74 2.06 2.63 -4.64
C SER A 74 3.59 2.60 -4.67
N GLY A 75 4.24 3.63 -4.12
CA GLY A 75 5.70 3.72 -4.06
C GLY A 75 6.37 3.02 -2.87
N ILE A 76 5.59 2.46 -1.92
CA ILE A 76 6.16 1.79 -0.74
C ILE A 76 6.31 0.29 -1.03
N PRO A 77 7.55 -0.25 -1.04
CA PRO A 77 7.77 -1.68 -1.20
C PRO A 77 7.07 -2.48 -0.10
N GLN A 78 6.26 -3.48 -0.47
CA GLN A 78 5.56 -4.34 0.48
C GLN A 78 6.55 -5.10 1.39
N ALA A 79 7.78 -5.31 0.91
CA ALA A 79 8.85 -5.91 1.69
C ALA A 79 9.18 -5.17 2.99
N LEU A 80 8.89 -3.86 3.06
CA LEU A 80 9.15 -3.01 4.24
C LEU A 80 7.98 -2.99 5.24
N ILE A 81 6.77 -3.40 4.84
CA ILE A 81 5.56 -3.30 5.66
C ILE A 81 5.39 -4.55 6.51
N ASP A 82 5.12 -4.36 7.80
CA ASP A 82 4.78 -5.43 8.75
C ASP A 82 3.26 -5.68 8.75
N ARG A 83 2.48 -4.63 8.90
CA ARG A 83 1.02 -4.68 8.94
C ARG A 83 0.41 -3.34 8.57
N VAL A 84 -0.89 -3.37 8.29
CA VAL A 84 -1.72 -2.17 8.09
C VAL A 84 -2.77 -2.11 9.17
N GLU A 85 -2.90 -0.97 9.82
CA GLU A 85 -3.90 -0.69 10.82
C GLU A 85 -4.93 0.29 10.24
N ILE A 86 -6.21 -0.06 10.32
CA ILE A 86 -7.28 0.73 9.71
C ILE A 86 -8.30 1.10 10.77
N VAL A 87 -8.56 2.40 10.89
CA VAL A 87 -9.65 2.97 11.66
C VAL A 87 -10.72 3.42 10.69
N LYS A 88 -11.89 2.80 10.74
CA LYS A 88 -13.04 3.16 9.90
C LYS A 88 -13.99 4.06 10.67
N GLY A 89 -14.25 5.25 10.12
CA GLY A 89 -15.09 6.26 10.73
C GLY A 89 -14.32 7.41 11.35
N PRO A 90 -15.00 8.35 12.01
CA PRO A 90 -14.41 9.64 12.36
C PRO A 90 -13.30 9.48 13.40
N ALA A 91 -12.07 9.74 12.98
CA ALA A 91 -10.88 9.84 13.83
C ALA A 91 -10.37 11.29 13.94
N SER A 92 -11.19 12.25 13.55
CA SER A 92 -10.85 13.68 13.49
C SER A 92 -10.45 14.28 14.83
N THR A 93 -10.89 13.71 15.94
CA THR A 93 -10.50 14.15 17.29
C THR A 93 -9.03 13.91 17.60
N LEU A 94 -8.41 12.91 16.95
CA LEU A 94 -7.01 12.56 17.14
C LEU A 94 -6.11 13.06 16.01
N TYR A 95 -6.63 13.06 14.78
CA TYR A 95 -5.84 13.27 13.56
C TYR A 95 -6.30 14.47 12.73
N GLY A 96 -7.29 15.24 13.19
CA GLY A 96 -7.77 16.43 12.49
C GLY A 96 -8.81 16.15 11.41
N SER A 97 -9.17 17.22 10.66
CA SER A 97 -10.28 17.19 9.70
C SER A 97 -10.07 16.25 8.50
N GLU A 98 -8.84 15.90 8.19
CA GLU A 98 -8.52 14.97 7.09
C GLU A 98 -8.83 13.50 7.44
N ALA A 99 -9.14 13.20 8.71
CA ALA A 99 -9.46 11.85 9.19
C ALA A 99 -10.96 11.67 9.52
N ILE A 100 -11.86 12.32 8.78
CA ILE A 100 -13.31 12.20 8.98
C ILE A 100 -13.81 10.83 8.50
N GLY A 101 -13.31 10.35 7.37
CA GLY A 101 -13.64 9.04 6.81
C GLY A 101 -12.94 7.89 7.51
N GLY A 102 -11.73 8.13 7.97
CA GLY A 102 -10.91 7.14 8.65
C GLY A 102 -9.41 7.38 8.52
N VAL A 103 -8.65 6.41 9.05
CA VAL A 103 -7.19 6.43 9.05
C VAL A 103 -6.66 5.10 8.56
N ILE A 104 -5.66 5.12 7.70
CA ILE A 104 -4.86 3.96 7.29
C ILE A 104 -3.43 4.21 7.77
N ASN A 105 -2.94 3.36 8.67
CA ASN A 105 -1.60 3.46 9.22
C ASN A 105 -0.76 2.26 8.78
N LEU A 106 0.26 2.52 7.97
CA LEU A 106 1.23 1.52 7.55
C LEU A 106 2.29 1.39 8.64
N ILE A 107 2.41 0.21 9.22
CA ILE A 107 3.47 -0.08 10.20
C ILE A 107 4.62 -0.76 9.50
N THR A 108 5.79 -0.16 9.59
CA THR A 108 7.00 -0.72 8.98
C THR A 108 7.59 -1.85 9.83
N LYS A 109 8.34 -2.72 9.19
CA LYS A 109 9.06 -3.81 9.87
C LYS A 109 10.14 -3.25 10.79
N VAL A 110 10.25 -3.82 11.97
CA VAL A 110 11.37 -3.56 12.88
C VAL A 110 12.60 -4.29 12.34
N PRO A 111 13.68 -3.59 12.00
CA PRO A 111 14.84 -4.19 11.34
C PRO A 111 15.43 -5.38 12.09
N GLU A 112 15.52 -5.27 13.42
CA GLU A 112 16.11 -6.29 14.29
C GLU A 112 15.37 -7.63 14.23
N ASN A 113 14.04 -7.58 14.02
CA ASN A 113 13.17 -8.74 13.99
C ASN A 113 12.93 -9.27 12.56
N THR A 114 13.59 -8.68 11.56
CA THR A 114 13.38 -9.01 10.16
C THR A 114 14.46 -9.96 9.65
N SER A 115 14.11 -10.88 8.76
CA SER A 115 15.07 -11.73 8.05
C SER A 115 16.09 -10.89 7.29
N LYS A 116 17.33 -11.37 7.20
CA LYS A 116 18.40 -10.64 6.49
C LYS A 116 18.05 -10.37 5.04
N ILE A 117 17.39 -11.34 4.39
CA ILE A 117 16.90 -11.22 3.01
C ILE A 117 15.46 -11.69 3.02
N SER A 118 14.59 -10.97 2.36
CA SER A 118 13.25 -11.38 2.00
C SER A 118 13.05 -11.24 0.50
N PHE A 119 12.42 -12.23 -0.09
CA PHE A 119 12.09 -12.27 -1.51
C PHE A 119 10.65 -12.72 -1.64
N ASP A 120 9.88 -12.00 -2.44
CA ASP A 120 8.51 -12.33 -2.79
C ASP A 120 8.31 -12.02 -4.27
N SER A 121 7.66 -12.91 -5.02
CA SER A 121 7.42 -12.68 -6.43
C SER A 121 6.16 -13.40 -6.87
N PHE A 122 5.39 -12.77 -7.75
CA PHE A 122 4.28 -13.41 -8.41
C PHE A 122 4.24 -13.07 -9.90
N VAL A 123 3.57 -13.94 -10.65
CA VAL A 123 3.22 -13.73 -12.06
C VAL A 123 1.75 -14.05 -12.21
N SER A 124 0.99 -13.14 -12.83
CA SER A 124 -0.42 -13.34 -13.12
C SER A 124 -0.63 -13.94 -14.51
N GLY A 125 -1.81 -14.55 -14.72
CA GLY A 125 -2.22 -15.04 -16.03
C GLY A 125 -2.42 -13.93 -17.10
N TRP A 126 -2.45 -12.68 -16.67
CA TRP A 126 -2.60 -11.48 -17.52
C TRP A 126 -1.26 -10.91 -18.00
N GLY A 127 -0.13 -11.54 -17.66
CA GLY A 127 1.20 -11.06 -18.06
C GLY A 127 1.81 -10.03 -17.12
N GLU A 128 1.25 -9.85 -15.92
CA GLU A 128 1.86 -9.06 -14.86
C GLU A 128 2.92 -9.87 -14.14
N SER A 129 4.00 -9.23 -13.78
CA SER A 129 5.01 -9.79 -12.88
C SER A 129 5.43 -8.75 -11.85
N ASN A 130 5.52 -9.17 -10.62
CA ASN A 130 5.98 -8.35 -9.50
C ASN A 130 7.06 -9.06 -8.72
N THR A 131 8.04 -8.32 -8.25
CA THR A 131 9.13 -8.83 -7.43
C THR A 131 9.45 -7.84 -6.33
N ASP A 132 9.34 -8.29 -5.09
CA ASP A 132 9.72 -7.55 -3.89
C ASP A 132 10.98 -8.15 -3.28
N LEU A 133 11.97 -7.31 -3.05
CA LEU A 133 13.22 -7.64 -2.38
C LEU A 133 13.35 -6.80 -1.12
N GLY A 134 13.63 -7.44 0.00
CA GLY A 134 13.99 -6.79 1.24
C GLY A 134 15.37 -7.22 1.70
N TYR A 135 16.18 -6.27 2.12
CA TYR A 135 17.52 -6.53 2.65
C TYR A 135 17.76 -5.76 3.95
N ARG A 136 18.11 -6.51 4.99
CA ARG A 136 18.53 -5.96 6.28
C ARG A 136 20.05 -5.85 6.33
N TYR A 137 20.55 -4.68 6.70
CA TYR A 137 21.98 -4.43 6.84
C TYR A 137 22.30 -3.74 8.18
N ASN A 138 23.46 -4.04 8.72
CA ASN A 138 23.93 -3.35 9.92
C ASN A 138 24.75 -2.13 9.51
N ILE A 139 24.37 -0.97 10.04
CA ILE A 139 25.11 0.29 9.85
C ILE A 139 26.24 0.38 10.87
N SER A 140 25.97 -0.05 12.10
CA SER A 140 26.90 -0.14 13.20
C SER A 140 26.45 -1.24 14.18
N ASP A 141 27.17 -1.44 15.26
CA ASP A 141 26.82 -2.44 16.28
C ASP A 141 25.44 -2.18 16.93
N ASN A 142 24.99 -0.91 16.91
CA ASN A 142 23.72 -0.49 17.52
C ASN A 142 22.71 0.08 16.51
N SER A 143 22.97 -0.04 15.21
CA SER A 143 22.09 0.51 14.19
C SER A 143 21.90 -0.45 13.03
N THR A 144 20.66 -0.76 12.75
CA THR A 144 20.25 -1.66 11.66
C THR A 144 19.32 -0.93 10.70
N GLY A 145 19.49 -1.14 9.41
CA GLY A 145 18.64 -0.57 8.37
C GLY A 145 17.94 -1.62 7.56
N LEU A 146 16.84 -1.24 6.91
CA LEU A 146 16.14 -2.04 5.90
C LEU A 146 16.16 -1.30 4.58
N LEU A 147 16.41 -2.05 3.51
CA LEU A 147 16.25 -1.62 2.13
C LEU A 147 15.17 -2.47 1.49
N GLY A 148 14.19 -1.84 0.86
CA GLY A 148 13.16 -2.49 0.06
C GLY A 148 13.24 -2.04 -1.38
N ILE A 149 13.12 -2.99 -2.31
CA ILE A 149 13.04 -2.74 -3.75
C ILE A 149 11.83 -3.48 -4.26
N ASN A 150 10.98 -2.79 -5.00
CA ASN A 150 9.88 -3.38 -5.76
C ASN A 150 10.14 -3.17 -7.25
N TYR A 151 9.91 -4.22 -8.03
CA TYR A 151 9.92 -4.18 -9.48
C TYR A 151 8.62 -4.77 -9.99
N TYR A 152 7.86 -3.96 -10.72
CA TYR A 152 6.62 -4.35 -11.37
C TYR A 152 6.74 -4.19 -12.87
N ASN A 153 6.25 -5.17 -13.61
CA ASN A 153 6.17 -5.13 -15.07
C ASN A 153 4.86 -5.73 -15.54
N PHE A 154 4.20 -5.02 -16.44
CA PHE A 154 3.02 -5.50 -17.17
C PHE A 154 3.34 -5.47 -18.65
N SER A 155 3.62 -6.63 -19.25
CA SER A 155 4.21 -6.75 -20.59
C SER A 155 3.22 -7.20 -21.66
N ASN A 156 2.01 -7.53 -21.31
CA ASN A 156 1.06 -8.10 -22.27
C ASN A 156 -0.36 -7.53 -22.06
N PRO A 157 -0.56 -6.22 -22.33
CA PRO A 157 -1.90 -5.66 -22.32
C PRO A 157 -2.75 -6.37 -23.37
N ILE A 158 -3.94 -6.85 -22.97
CA ILE A 158 -4.89 -7.45 -23.87
C ILE A 158 -5.61 -6.32 -24.62
N ASP A 159 -5.38 -6.26 -25.93
CA ASP A 159 -6.08 -5.35 -26.84
C ASP A 159 -6.62 -6.20 -27.99
N ASN A 160 -7.87 -6.68 -27.84
CA ASN A 160 -8.49 -7.59 -28.80
C ASN A 160 -9.07 -6.86 -30.01
N ASN A 161 -9.30 -5.57 -29.87
CA ASN A 161 -9.93 -4.73 -30.90
C ASN A 161 -8.91 -3.83 -31.65
N GLU A 162 -7.64 -3.87 -31.21
CA GLU A 162 -6.51 -3.10 -31.79
C GLU A 162 -6.73 -1.58 -31.76
N ASP A 163 -7.43 -1.06 -30.74
CA ASP A 163 -7.67 0.38 -30.60
C ASP A 163 -6.57 1.11 -29.82
N GLY A 164 -5.58 0.38 -29.32
CA GLY A 164 -4.44 0.90 -28.55
C GLY A 164 -4.73 1.07 -27.05
N PHE A 165 -5.89 0.65 -26.59
CA PHE A 165 -6.26 0.61 -25.17
C PHE A 165 -6.32 -0.84 -24.67
N THR A 166 -6.11 -1.03 -23.38
CA THR A 166 -6.20 -2.36 -22.76
C THR A 166 -7.66 -2.71 -22.49
N ASP A 167 -8.10 -3.87 -22.98
CA ASP A 167 -9.43 -4.47 -22.75
C ASP A 167 -9.46 -5.21 -21.41
N LEU A 168 -9.39 -4.51 -20.29
CA LEU A 168 -9.50 -5.07 -18.94
C LEU A 168 -10.79 -4.64 -18.27
#